data_2dba8d6ff0625ac97151076525d67747
#
_entry.id   2dba8d6ff0625ac97151076525d67747
#
_cell.length_a   1.000
_cell.length_b   1.000
_cell.length_c   1.000
_cell.angle_alpha   90.00
_cell.angle_beta   90.00
_cell.angle_gamma   90.00
#
_symmetry.space_group_name_H-M   'P 1'
#
loop_
_entity.id
_entity.type
_entity.pdbx_description
1 polymer ?
#
loop_
_entity_poly.entity_id
_entity_poly.type
_entity_poly.pdbx_seq_one_letter_code
_entity_poly.pdbx_strand_id
1 'polypeptide(L)'
;MHYFIAILAPIFWGSTYSAVALYLGDLSPYWMAVWRALPAGILMLLISRRGLPLSLPRMLAVSFFNIAAFFLLLFIAAYRLPGAVAGTLGATLPLVLMLLQWLTEGKRPEPKLLSLALLGLLGVGLLLNPSTDIDWVGAGAMLLATFFVAQSTLWMKRWEAKDIFGLTAWQLVLGGVMLVPFAWGLAGPPQAPTLDALPGLAWIIVLNTAVGYWAYIRSITVLGPNRQSIIMFLNPLTAVTLGVLWIDETLQPLQWLGIAMILASLLWMKFSDKLALPRSAKTAAAPSR
;
A
#
# COMPACT_ATOMS: atom_id res chain seq x y z
N MET A 1 8.54 16.66 -7.19
CA MET A 1 8.75 16.21 -5.81
C MET A 1 7.63 15.26 -5.33
N HIS A 2 6.33 15.57 -5.53
CA HIS A 2 5.22 14.74 -5.02
C HIS A 2 5.19 13.30 -5.54
N TYR A 3 5.39 13.09 -6.83
CA TYR A 3 5.46 11.74 -7.41
C TYR A 3 6.65 10.92 -6.90
N PHE A 4 7.78 11.58 -6.57
CA PHE A 4 8.92 10.89 -5.97
C PHE A 4 8.58 10.30 -4.59
N ILE A 5 7.88 11.06 -3.74
CA ILE A 5 7.40 10.54 -2.45
C ILE A 5 6.39 9.40 -2.66
N ALA A 6 5.51 9.53 -3.64
CA ALA A 6 4.46 8.56 -3.90
C ALA A 6 4.97 7.17 -4.32
N ILE A 7 6.11 7.10 -5.02
CA ILE A 7 6.70 5.82 -5.47
C ILE A 7 7.48 5.10 -4.36
N LEU A 8 7.83 5.76 -3.25
CA LEU A 8 8.58 5.12 -2.17
C LEU A 8 7.80 3.96 -1.52
N ALA A 9 6.51 4.18 -1.26
CA ALA A 9 5.68 3.14 -0.64
C ALA A 9 5.62 1.85 -1.46
N PRO A 10 5.23 1.84 -2.75
CA PRO A 10 5.18 0.61 -3.54
C PRO A 10 6.56 -0.03 -3.75
N ILE A 11 7.65 0.75 -3.87
CA ILE A 11 9.00 0.22 -3.99
C ILE A 11 9.39 -0.52 -2.70
N PHE A 12 9.24 0.13 -1.55
CA PHE A 12 9.57 -0.53 -0.29
C PHE A 12 8.66 -1.73 -0.01
N TRP A 13 7.36 -1.62 -0.24
CA TRP A 13 6.45 -2.75 -0.01
C TRP A 13 6.70 -3.91 -0.99
N GLY A 14 7.09 -3.63 -2.24
CA GLY A 14 7.49 -4.66 -3.20
C GLY A 14 8.75 -5.43 -2.76
N SER A 15 9.67 -4.78 -2.06
CA SER A 15 10.88 -5.43 -1.51
C SER A 15 10.61 -6.31 -0.27
N THR A 16 9.39 -6.31 0.28
CA THR A 16 9.05 -7.13 1.46
C THR A 16 9.30 -8.61 1.22
N TYR A 17 8.91 -9.11 0.05
CA TYR A 17 9.07 -10.54 -0.28
C TYR A 17 10.52 -10.98 -0.25
N SER A 18 11.42 -10.19 -0.86
CA SER A 18 12.85 -10.47 -0.84
C SER A 18 13.46 -10.37 0.56
N ALA A 19 13.05 -9.36 1.35
CA ALA A 19 13.52 -9.22 2.72
C ALA A 19 13.06 -10.39 3.61
N VAL A 20 11.83 -10.87 3.42
CA VAL A 20 11.32 -12.05 4.15
C VAL A 20 12.05 -13.31 3.71
N ALA A 21 12.24 -13.54 2.42
CA ALA A 21 12.91 -14.74 1.92
C ALA A 21 14.38 -14.83 2.37
N LEU A 22 15.08 -13.68 2.43
CA LEU A 22 16.51 -13.67 2.77
C LEU A 22 16.80 -13.68 4.28
N TYR A 23 15.92 -13.09 5.11
CA TYR A 23 16.24 -12.82 6.51
C TYR A 23 15.19 -13.23 7.53
N LEU A 24 13.93 -13.46 7.13
CA LEU A 24 12.80 -13.50 8.06
C LEU A 24 11.91 -14.74 7.90
N GLY A 25 12.37 -15.74 7.12
CA GLY A 25 11.59 -16.94 6.79
C GLY A 25 11.15 -17.76 8.02
N ASP A 26 11.93 -17.72 9.10
CA ASP A 26 11.65 -18.46 10.33
C ASP A 26 10.65 -17.77 11.27
N LEU A 27 10.33 -16.48 11.00
CA LEU A 27 9.42 -15.73 11.85
C LEU A 27 7.96 -15.98 11.46
N SER A 28 7.10 -16.14 12.47
CA SER A 28 5.66 -16.24 12.25
C SER A 28 5.13 -15.00 11.53
N PRO A 29 4.37 -15.15 10.41
CA PRO A 29 3.78 -14.02 9.68
C PRO A 29 2.90 -13.13 10.57
N TYR A 30 2.20 -13.71 11.55
CA TYR A 30 1.35 -12.96 12.48
C TYR A 30 2.17 -12.08 13.42
N TRP A 31 3.28 -12.63 13.97
CA TRP A 31 4.20 -11.83 14.75
C TRP A 31 4.99 -10.84 13.91
N MET A 32 5.26 -11.17 12.63
CA MET A 32 5.88 -10.24 11.70
C MET A 32 5.05 -8.96 11.54
N ALA A 33 3.72 -9.07 11.48
CA ALA A 33 2.85 -7.88 11.42
C ALA A 33 2.99 -7.00 12.66
N VAL A 34 3.10 -7.60 13.85
CA VAL A 34 3.33 -6.87 15.11
C VAL A 34 4.72 -6.23 15.14
N TRP A 35 5.77 -7.03 14.82
CA TRP A 35 7.17 -6.57 14.80
C TRP A 35 7.42 -5.43 13.80
N ARG A 36 6.70 -5.40 12.70
CA ARG A 36 6.83 -4.29 11.74
C ARG A 36 6.04 -3.04 12.18
N ALA A 37 4.86 -3.20 12.75
CA ALA A 37 3.97 -2.07 13.07
C ALA A 37 4.36 -1.37 14.39
N LEU A 38 4.45 -2.12 15.50
CA LEU A 38 4.70 -1.54 16.83
C LEU A 38 6.04 -0.82 16.93
N PRO A 39 7.20 -1.42 16.60
CA PRO A 39 8.48 -0.72 16.73
C PRO A 39 8.55 0.50 15.82
N ALA A 40 8.03 0.42 14.59
CA ALA A 40 8.00 1.56 13.67
C ALA A 40 7.16 2.72 14.24
N GLY A 41 5.96 2.41 14.73
CA GLY A 41 5.06 3.40 15.32
C GLY A 41 5.66 4.03 16.58
N ILE A 42 6.23 3.22 17.49
CA ILE A 42 6.89 3.72 18.71
C ILE A 42 8.07 4.62 18.35
N LEU A 43 8.94 4.19 17.42
CA LEU A 43 10.06 5.01 16.96
C LEU A 43 9.60 6.36 16.41
N MET A 44 8.57 6.37 15.58
CA MET A 44 8.01 7.59 15.03
C MET A 44 7.39 8.49 16.12
N LEU A 45 6.71 7.94 17.14
CA LEU A 45 6.18 8.71 18.26
C LEU A 45 7.27 9.31 19.12
N LEU A 46 8.35 8.58 19.40
CA LEU A 46 9.51 9.09 20.15
C LEU A 46 10.16 10.29 19.45
N ILE A 47 10.20 10.25 18.11
CA ILE A 47 10.74 11.35 17.29
C ILE A 47 9.77 12.53 17.27
N SER A 48 8.47 12.29 17.06
CA SER A 48 7.48 13.37 16.88
C SER A 48 7.03 14.02 18.17
N ARG A 49 6.96 13.24 19.26
CA ARG A 49 6.44 13.64 20.58
C ARG A 49 5.08 14.37 20.52
N ARG A 50 4.25 14.04 19.54
CA ARG A 50 2.96 14.69 19.26
C ARG A 50 1.79 13.85 19.77
N GLY A 51 0.74 14.56 20.19
CA GLY A 51 -0.54 13.91 20.56
C GLY A 51 -1.29 13.33 19.38
N LEU A 52 -2.50 12.83 19.65
CA LEU A 52 -3.38 12.27 18.62
C LEU A 52 -3.78 13.34 17.59
N PRO A 53 -3.52 13.10 16.30
CA PRO A 53 -3.85 14.06 15.23
C PRO A 53 -5.33 14.08 14.84
N LEU A 54 -6.09 13.07 15.27
CA LEU A 54 -7.53 12.93 15.13
C LEU A 54 -8.15 12.57 16.47
N SER A 55 -9.47 12.66 16.58
CA SER A 55 -10.18 12.14 17.76
C SER A 55 -9.93 10.64 17.92
N LEU A 56 -9.92 10.16 19.17
CA LEU A 56 -9.64 8.75 19.47
C LEU A 56 -10.49 7.75 18.66
N PRO A 57 -11.82 7.92 18.50
CA PRO A 57 -12.62 7.00 17.69
C PRO A 57 -12.17 6.95 16.21
N ARG A 58 -11.79 8.10 15.63
CA ARG A 58 -11.28 8.16 14.26
C ARG A 58 -9.91 7.50 14.15
N MET A 59 -9.02 7.71 15.13
CA MET A 59 -7.73 7.04 15.19
C MET A 59 -7.89 5.52 15.29
N LEU A 60 -8.76 5.04 16.19
CA LEU A 60 -9.04 3.61 16.33
C LEU A 60 -9.58 3.02 15.02
N ALA A 61 -10.51 3.72 14.35
CA ALA A 61 -11.06 3.26 13.08
C ALA A 61 -9.98 3.11 12.00
N VAL A 62 -9.16 4.15 11.75
CA VAL A 62 -8.10 4.04 10.71
C VAL A 62 -7.03 3.03 11.10
N SER A 63 -6.69 2.91 12.38
CA SER A 63 -5.71 1.93 12.87
C SER A 63 -6.22 0.50 12.70
N PHE A 64 -7.49 0.27 13.00
CA PHE A 64 -8.11 -1.03 12.83
C PHE A 64 -8.17 -1.41 11.35
N PHE A 65 -8.78 -0.59 10.50
CA PHE A 65 -9.03 -0.94 9.10
C PHE A 65 -7.75 -0.95 8.26
N ASN A 66 -6.86 0.04 8.46
CA ASN A 66 -5.64 0.17 7.64
C ASN A 66 -4.48 -0.71 8.09
N ILE A 67 -4.45 -1.12 9.36
CA ILE A 67 -3.35 -1.90 9.92
C ILE A 67 -3.83 -3.26 10.44
N ALA A 68 -4.65 -3.29 11.51
CA ALA A 68 -4.95 -4.55 12.19
C ALA A 68 -5.77 -5.50 11.32
N ALA A 69 -6.95 -5.09 10.86
CA ALA A 69 -7.82 -5.92 10.04
C ALA A 69 -7.23 -6.23 8.67
N PHE A 70 -6.56 -5.22 8.06
CA PHE A 70 -5.85 -5.43 6.79
C PHE A 70 -4.80 -6.53 6.90
N PHE A 71 -3.91 -6.48 7.88
CA PHE A 71 -2.87 -7.50 8.03
C PHE A 71 -3.45 -8.86 8.39
N LEU A 72 -4.46 -8.93 9.27
CA LEU A 72 -5.11 -10.18 9.62
C LEU A 72 -5.70 -10.88 8.38
N LEU A 73 -6.46 -10.14 7.57
CA LEU A 73 -7.08 -10.65 6.36
C LEU A 73 -6.04 -10.98 5.26
N LEU A 74 -4.99 -10.16 5.15
CA LEU A 74 -3.87 -10.42 4.26
C LEU A 74 -3.20 -11.76 4.58
N PHE A 75 -3.00 -12.07 5.86
CA PHE A 75 -2.41 -13.36 6.23
C PHE A 75 -3.37 -14.52 6.01
N ILE A 76 -4.67 -14.37 6.30
CA ILE A 76 -5.67 -15.40 5.92
C ILE A 76 -5.61 -15.68 4.42
N ALA A 77 -5.51 -14.65 3.59
CA ALA A 77 -5.35 -14.79 2.15
C ALA A 77 -4.02 -15.46 1.78
N ALA A 78 -2.90 -15.02 2.38
CA ALA A 78 -1.56 -15.52 2.07
C ALA A 78 -1.36 -17.02 2.37
N TYR A 79 -2.07 -17.56 3.37
CA TYR A 79 -2.03 -19.00 3.66
C TYR A 79 -2.93 -19.84 2.76
N ARG A 80 -3.86 -19.22 2.03
CA ARG A 80 -4.87 -19.91 1.21
C ARG A 80 -4.70 -19.70 -0.28
N LEU A 81 -4.02 -18.64 -0.69
CA LEU A 81 -3.86 -18.26 -2.09
C LEU A 81 -2.39 -18.30 -2.51
N PRO A 82 -2.12 -18.71 -3.75
CA PRO A 82 -0.84 -18.39 -4.37
C PRO A 82 -0.59 -16.87 -4.35
N GLY A 83 0.66 -16.48 -4.09
CA GLY A 83 1.02 -15.05 -3.99
C GLY A 83 0.62 -14.20 -5.20
N ALA A 84 0.67 -14.78 -6.40
CA ALA A 84 0.24 -14.14 -7.64
C ALA A 84 -1.27 -13.84 -7.65
N VAL A 85 -2.10 -14.76 -7.13
CA VAL A 85 -3.55 -14.56 -7.02
C VAL A 85 -3.86 -13.45 -5.99
N ALA A 86 -3.25 -13.55 -4.79
CA ALA A 86 -3.41 -12.53 -3.76
C ALA A 86 -2.95 -11.14 -4.23
N GLY A 87 -1.80 -11.06 -4.91
CA GLY A 87 -1.27 -9.81 -5.47
C GLY A 87 -2.19 -9.21 -6.53
N THR A 88 -2.77 -10.02 -7.42
CA THR A 88 -3.71 -9.55 -8.44
C THR A 88 -5.02 -9.05 -7.82
N LEU A 89 -5.55 -9.76 -6.81
CA LEU A 89 -6.74 -9.32 -6.08
C LEU A 89 -6.48 -8.01 -5.31
N GLY A 90 -5.31 -7.85 -4.68
CA GLY A 90 -4.90 -6.60 -4.03
C GLY A 90 -4.75 -5.44 -5.01
N ALA A 91 -4.32 -5.71 -6.23
CA ALA A 91 -4.21 -4.71 -7.29
C ALA A 91 -5.57 -4.17 -7.78
N THR A 92 -6.69 -4.72 -7.35
CA THR A 92 -8.03 -4.15 -7.59
C THR A 92 -8.31 -2.87 -6.77
N LEU A 93 -7.43 -2.48 -5.84
CA LEU A 93 -7.58 -1.31 -4.97
C LEU A 93 -8.05 -0.03 -5.68
N PRO A 94 -7.52 0.38 -6.86
CA PRO A 94 -8.00 1.59 -7.55
C PRO A 94 -9.47 1.50 -7.93
N LEU A 95 -9.95 0.34 -8.37
CA LEU A 95 -11.34 0.12 -8.76
C LEU A 95 -12.26 0.14 -7.54
N VAL A 96 -11.85 -0.50 -6.44
CA VAL A 96 -12.57 -0.49 -5.16
C VAL A 96 -12.68 0.93 -4.61
N LEU A 97 -11.61 1.72 -4.65
CA LEU A 97 -11.60 3.13 -4.25
C LEU A 97 -12.58 3.97 -5.07
N MET A 98 -12.55 3.84 -6.40
CA MET A 98 -13.44 4.58 -7.29
C MET A 98 -14.91 4.20 -7.06
N LEU A 99 -15.18 2.89 -6.87
CA LEU A 99 -16.52 2.39 -6.56
C LEU A 99 -17.02 2.95 -5.22
N LEU A 100 -16.20 2.90 -4.18
CA LEU A 100 -16.54 3.44 -2.86
C LEU A 100 -16.81 4.95 -2.91
N GLN A 101 -15.98 5.72 -3.61
CA GLN A 101 -16.23 7.17 -3.80
C GLN A 101 -17.55 7.43 -4.51
N TRP A 102 -17.88 6.63 -5.51
CA TRP A 102 -19.16 6.77 -6.19
C TRP A 102 -20.35 6.46 -5.27
N LEU A 103 -20.27 5.36 -4.52
CA LEU A 103 -21.36 4.94 -3.61
C LEU A 103 -21.51 5.86 -2.40
N THR A 104 -20.41 6.35 -1.81
CA THR A 104 -20.44 7.10 -0.54
C THR A 104 -20.41 8.62 -0.72
N GLU A 105 -19.84 9.11 -1.80
CA GLU A 105 -19.66 10.54 -2.06
C GLU A 105 -20.40 11.03 -3.33
N GLY A 106 -21.05 10.13 -4.08
CA GLY A 106 -21.72 10.43 -5.34
C GLY A 106 -20.75 10.81 -6.49
N LYS A 107 -19.45 10.71 -6.28
CA LYS A 107 -18.41 11.06 -7.24
C LYS A 107 -18.24 9.95 -8.27
N ARG A 108 -18.74 10.16 -9.48
CA ARG A 108 -18.52 9.21 -10.58
C ARG A 108 -17.03 9.05 -10.88
N PRO A 109 -16.56 7.82 -11.19
CA PRO A 109 -15.20 7.60 -11.63
C PRO A 109 -14.85 8.47 -12.83
N GLU A 110 -13.70 9.14 -12.78
CA GLU A 110 -13.16 9.85 -13.94
C GLU A 110 -12.78 8.81 -15.02
N PRO A 111 -13.34 8.88 -16.23
CA PRO A 111 -13.14 7.84 -17.26
C PRO A 111 -11.67 7.56 -17.55
N LYS A 112 -10.85 8.62 -17.51
CA LYS A 112 -9.41 8.52 -17.70
C LYS A 112 -8.73 7.72 -16.59
N LEU A 113 -9.01 8.02 -15.32
CA LEU A 113 -8.42 7.27 -14.18
C LEU A 113 -8.93 5.83 -14.16
N LEU A 114 -10.19 5.62 -14.53
CA LEU A 114 -10.76 4.27 -14.65
C LEU A 114 -10.05 3.45 -15.74
N SER A 115 -9.84 4.02 -16.94
CA SER A 115 -9.12 3.31 -18.01
C SER A 115 -7.66 3.00 -17.64
N LEU A 116 -6.99 3.92 -16.93
CA LEU A 116 -5.63 3.69 -16.45
C LEU A 116 -5.57 2.63 -15.35
N ALA A 117 -6.56 2.60 -14.45
CA ALA A 117 -6.67 1.56 -13.43
C ALA A 117 -6.92 0.18 -14.05
N LEU A 118 -7.78 0.09 -15.06
CA LEU A 118 -8.03 -1.16 -15.79
C LEU A 118 -6.79 -1.62 -16.57
N LEU A 119 -6.11 -0.71 -17.27
CA LEU A 119 -4.87 -1.02 -17.99
C LEU A 119 -3.79 -1.52 -17.04
N GLY A 120 -3.59 -0.85 -15.91
CA GLY A 120 -2.61 -1.26 -14.90
C GLY A 120 -2.96 -2.59 -14.24
N LEU A 121 -4.23 -2.83 -13.94
CA LEU A 121 -4.71 -4.11 -13.37
C LEU A 121 -4.51 -5.27 -14.35
N LEU A 122 -4.82 -5.09 -15.63
CA LEU A 122 -4.53 -6.08 -16.66
C LEU A 122 -3.02 -6.34 -16.75
N GLY A 123 -2.20 -5.30 -16.69
CA GLY A 123 -0.75 -5.42 -16.65
C GLY A 123 -0.26 -6.23 -15.45
N VAL A 124 -0.81 -6.01 -14.25
CA VAL A 124 -0.51 -6.80 -13.05
C VAL A 124 -0.94 -8.26 -13.23
N GLY A 125 -2.12 -8.51 -13.77
CA GLY A 125 -2.59 -9.86 -14.07
C GLY A 125 -1.63 -10.61 -15.00
N LEU A 126 -1.16 -9.99 -16.08
CA LEU A 126 -0.18 -10.59 -17.00
C LEU A 126 1.19 -10.78 -16.34
N LEU A 127 1.63 -9.84 -15.51
CA LEU A 127 2.92 -9.90 -14.82
C LEU A 127 2.97 -11.01 -13.78
N LEU A 128 1.95 -11.13 -12.97
CA LEU A 128 1.88 -12.11 -11.89
C LEU A 128 1.42 -13.49 -12.36
N ASN A 129 0.79 -13.57 -13.54
CA ASN A 129 0.29 -14.80 -14.16
C ASN A 129 -0.42 -15.73 -13.15
N PRO A 130 -1.53 -15.28 -12.51
CA PRO A 130 -2.17 -16.00 -11.42
C PRO A 130 -2.72 -17.34 -11.90
N SER A 131 -2.62 -18.37 -11.04
CA SER A 131 -3.25 -19.68 -11.29
C SER A 131 -4.78 -19.59 -11.27
N THR A 132 -5.44 -20.59 -11.85
CA THR A 132 -6.91 -20.70 -11.84
C THR A 132 -7.45 -21.37 -10.58
N ASP A 133 -6.60 -22.01 -9.78
CA ASP A 133 -6.99 -22.65 -8.52
C ASP A 133 -7.16 -21.58 -7.43
N ILE A 134 -8.42 -21.21 -7.16
CA ILE A 134 -8.78 -20.13 -6.26
C ILE A 134 -9.49 -20.71 -5.03
N ASP A 135 -8.87 -20.57 -3.84
CA ASP A 135 -9.58 -20.73 -2.57
C ASP A 135 -10.48 -19.52 -2.33
N TRP A 136 -11.79 -19.72 -2.31
CA TRP A 136 -12.78 -18.63 -2.20
C TRP A 136 -12.73 -17.90 -0.85
N VAL A 137 -12.30 -18.57 0.23
CA VAL A 137 -12.14 -17.94 1.55
C VAL A 137 -10.94 -17.01 1.51
N GLY A 138 -9.83 -17.45 0.92
CA GLY A 138 -8.65 -16.61 0.71
C GLY A 138 -8.94 -15.43 -0.20
N ALA A 139 -9.65 -15.63 -1.30
CA ALA A 139 -10.05 -14.56 -2.23
C ALA A 139 -10.96 -13.54 -1.55
N GLY A 140 -11.98 -14.00 -0.81
CA GLY A 140 -12.86 -13.13 -0.02
C GLY A 140 -12.10 -12.33 1.03
N ALA A 141 -11.17 -12.95 1.75
CA ALA A 141 -10.31 -12.27 2.71
C ALA A 141 -9.47 -11.16 2.05
N MET A 142 -8.85 -11.44 0.89
CA MET A 142 -8.03 -10.44 0.19
C MET A 142 -8.87 -9.27 -0.35
N LEU A 143 -10.04 -9.54 -0.91
CA LEU A 143 -10.95 -8.49 -1.37
C LEU A 143 -11.47 -7.64 -0.21
N LEU A 144 -11.79 -8.25 0.94
CA LEU A 144 -12.19 -7.54 2.16
C LEU A 144 -11.04 -6.71 2.73
N ALA A 145 -9.81 -7.23 2.71
CA ALA A 145 -8.60 -6.48 3.08
C ALA A 145 -8.44 -5.23 2.19
N THR A 146 -8.60 -5.41 0.87
CA THR A 146 -8.53 -4.32 -0.11
C THR A 146 -9.63 -3.28 0.11
N PHE A 147 -10.85 -3.73 0.41
CA PHE A 147 -11.96 -2.85 0.79
C PHE A 147 -11.65 -2.03 2.05
N PHE A 148 -11.09 -2.65 3.09
CA PHE A 148 -10.73 -1.95 4.34
C PHE A 148 -9.65 -0.90 4.14
N VAL A 149 -8.63 -1.20 3.35
CA VAL A 149 -7.61 -0.20 2.97
C VAL A 149 -8.24 0.93 2.15
N ALA A 150 -9.10 0.62 1.20
CA ALA A 150 -9.80 1.63 0.41
C ALA A 150 -10.64 2.55 1.30
N GLN A 151 -11.45 1.98 2.20
CA GLN A 151 -12.29 2.74 3.12
C GLN A 151 -11.47 3.64 4.06
N SER A 152 -10.40 3.09 4.66
CA SER A 152 -9.52 3.87 5.54
C SER A 152 -8.81 5.00 4.78
N THR A 153 -8.41 4.74 3.53
CA THR A 153 -7.80 5.74 2.63
C THR A 153 -8.74 6.92 2.38
N LEU A 154 -10.03 6.64 2.12
CA LEU A 154 -11.04 7.69 1.95
C LEU A 154 -11.26 8.48 3.25
N TRP A 155 -11.32 7.82 4.40
CA TRP A 155 -11.41 8.49 5.69
C TRP A 155 -10.19 9.37 5.98
N MET A 156 -8.97 8.88 5.76
CA MET A 156 -7.76 9.69 5.93
C MET A 156 -7.77 10.94 5.03
N LYS A 157 -8.26 10.82 3.80
CA LYS A 157 -8.45 11.96 2.90
C LYS A 157 -9.53 12.93 3.41
N ARG A 158 -10.67 12.40 3.86
CA ARG A 158 -11.83 13.19 4.31
C ARG A 158 -11.55 13.94 5.62
N TRP A 159 -10.84 13.30 6.57
CA TRP A 159 -10.61 13.86 7.90
C TRP A 159 -9.41 14.82 7.96
N GLU A 160 -8.63 14.92 6.90
CA GLU A 160 -7.58 15.91 6.66
C GLU A 160 -6.68 16.18 7.88
N ALA A 161 -6.10 15.12 8.46
CA ALA A 161 -5.18 15.27 9.57
C ALA A 161 -4.01 16.19 9.18
N LYS A 162 -3.79 17.26 9.96
CA LYS A 162 -2.71 18.23 9.70
C LYS A 162 -1.34 17.61 9.93
N ASP A 163 -1.23 16.70 10.89
CA ASP A 163 0.00 16.00 11.22
C ASP A 163 0.00 14.59 10.61
N ILE A 164 0.53 14.48 9.40
CA ILE A 164 0.65 13.21 8.67
C ILE A 164 1.62 12.25 9.37
N PHE A 165 2.70 12.78 9.95
CA PHE A 165 3.68 11.95 10.63
C PHE A 165 3.09 11.35 11.92
N GLY A 166 2.42 12.15 12.73
CA GLY A 166 1.69 11.69 13.91
C GLY A 166 0.55 10.72 13.56
N LEU A 167 -0.21 10.98 12.47
CA LEU A 167 -1.24 10.07 11.98
C LEU A 167 -0.65 8.70 11.66
N THR A 168 0.47 8.65 10.95
CA THR A 168 1.16 7.40 10.62
C THR A 168 1.63 6.68 11.89
N ALA A 169 2.30 7.40 12.78
CA ALA A 169 2.84 6.84 14.02
C ALA A 169 1.75 6.21 14.90
N TRP A 170 0.67 6.96 15.15
CA TRP A 170 -0.44 6.47 15.96
C TRP A 170 -1.21 5.32 15.33
N GLN A 171 -1.41 5.31 14.01
CA GLN A 171 -2.01 4.15 13.33
C GLN A 171 -1.19 2.88 13.54
N LEU A 172 0.13 2.98 13.40
CA LEU A 172 1.04 1.84 13.55
C LEU A 172 1.07 1.33 15.00
N VAL A 173 1.08 2.22 15.99
CA VAL A 173 1.03 1.81 17.41
C VAL A 173 -0.31 1.17 17.74
N LEU A 174 -1.42 1.86 17.50
CA LEU A 174 -2.75 1.35 17.86
C LEU A 174 -3.09 0.08 17.07
N GLY A 175 -2.81 0.06 15.77
CA GLY A 175 -3.02 -1.12 14.93
C GLY A 175 -2.12 -2.29 15.33
N GLY A 176 -0.85 -2.01 15.66
CA GLY A 176 0.09 -3.01 16.17
C GLY A 176 -0.36 -3.60 17.51
N VAL A 177 -0.83 -2.77 18.44
CA VAL A 177 -1.41 -3.25 19.72
C VAL A 177 -2.63 -4.14 19.46
N MET A 178 -3.52 -3.73 18.54
CA MET A 178 -4.69 -4.54 18.17
C MET A 178 -4.32 -5.89 17.55
N LEU A 179 -3.16 -6.00 16.89
CA LEU A 179 -2.68 -7.25 16.29
C LEU A 179 -2.15 -8.26 17.32
N VAL A 180 -1.66 -7.81 18.49
CA VAL A 180 -1.05 -8.69 19.52
C VAL A 180 -1.97 -9.85 19.93
N PRO A 181 -3.24 -9.64 20.31
CA PRO A 181 -4.10 -10.74 20.71
C PRO A 181 -4.36 -11.76 19.59
N PHE A 182 -4.42 -11.29 18.33
CA PHE A 182 -4.56 -12.20 17.18
C PHE A 182 -3.28 -12.98 16.92
N ALA A 183 -2.11 -12.33 16.97
CA ALA A 183 -0.82 -13.01 16.82
C ALA A 183 -0.61 -14.06 17.92
N TRP A 184 -0.95 -13.73 19.16
CA TRP A 184 -0.87 -14.64 20.28
C TRP A 184 -1.81 -15.85 20.14
N GLY A 185 -3.06 -15.60 19.75
CA GLY A 185 -4.07 -16.66 19.57
C GLY A 185 -3.79 -17.59 18.40
N LEU A 186 -3.18 -17.09 17.32
CA LEU A 186 -2.93 -17.84 16.09
C LEU A 186 -1.54 -18.49 16.02
N ALA A 187 -0.53 -17.88 16.66
CA ALA A 187 0.86 -18.34 16.59
C ALA A 187 1.50 -18.63 17.96
N GLY A 188 0.75 -18.49 19.05
CA GLY A 188 1.29 -18.63 20.41
C GLY A 188 2.20 -17.46 20.83
N PRO A 189 3.07 -17.64 21.85
CA PRO A 189 3.94 -16.58 22.34
C PRO A 189 4.94 -16.10 21.27
N PRO A 190 5.41 -14.83 21.35
CA PRO A 190 6.37 -14.30 20.40
C PRO A 190 7.71 -15.02 20.52
N GLN A 191 8.28 -15.38 19.37
CA GLN A 191 9.66 -15.86 19.30
C GLN A 191 10.60 -14.67 19.16
N ALA A 192 11.70 -14.66 19.92
CA ALA A 192 12.72 -13.64 19.77
C ALA A 192 13.41 -13.78 18.40
N PRO A 193 13.54 -12.68 17.63
CA PRO A 193 14.27 -12.73 16.37
C PRO A 193 15.74 -13.10 16.60
N THR A 194 16.30 -13.87 15.69
CA THR A 194 17.74 -14.17 15.66
C THR A 194 18.56 -12.95 15.26
N LEU A 195 19.86 -12.96 15.52
CA LEU A 195 20.76 -11.87 15.10
C LEU A 195 20.78 -11.72 13.57
N ASP A 196 20.68 -12.82 12.83
CA ASP A 196 20.64 -12.83 11.36
C ASP A 196 19.35 -12.22 10.79
N ALA A 197 18.28 -12.20 11.57
CA ALA A 197 17.02 -11.55 11.19
C ALA A 197 17.05 -10.01 11.35
N LEU A 198 17.98 -9.46 12.13
CA LEU A 198 18.02 -8.02 12.44
C LEU A 198 18.12 -7.11 11.22
N PRO A 199 18.94 -7.37 10.17
CA PRO A 199 18.98 -6.53 8.98
C PRO A 199 17.64 -6.49 8.25
N GLY A 200 16.97 -7.64 8.09
CA GLY A 200 15.65 -7.72 7.49
C GLY A 200 14.58 -7.01 8.31
N LEU A 201 14.60 -7.16 9.64
CA LEU A 201 13.70 -6.43 10.53
C LEU A 201 13.93 -4.92 10.47
N ALA A 202 15.18 -4.45 10.49
CA ALA A 202 15.49 -3.02 10.36
C ALA A 202 14.95 -2.46 9.03
N TRP A 203 15.14 -3.20 7.93
CA TRP A 203 14.57 -2.85 6.63
C TRP A 203 13.05 -2.72 6.67
N ILE A 204 12.37 -3.74 7.20
CA ILE A 204 10.91 -3.79 7.27
C ILE A 204 10.36 -2.72 8.22
N ILE A 205 10.96 -2.52 9.39
CA ILE A 205 10.50 -1.53 10.37
C ILE A 205 10.69 -0.11 9.84
N VAL A 206 11.90 0.21 9.35
CA VAL A 206 12.24 1.59 9.00
C VAL A 206 11.74 1.93 7.60
N LEU A 207 12.17 1.20 6.57
CA LEU A 207 11.87 1.58 5.18
C LEU A 207 10.47 1.16 4.77
N ASN A 208 10.12 -0.10 4.96
CA ASN A 208 8.80 -0.59 4.53
C ASN A 208 7.67 -0.04 5.38
N THR A 209 7.88 0.14 6.68
CA THR A 209 6.79 0.53 7.57
C THR A 209 6.84 2.01 7.89
N ALA A 210 7.85 2.53 8.58
CA ALA A 210 7.85 3.94 8.96
C ALA A 210 7.85 4.87 7.74
N VAL A 211 8.79 4.71 6.83
CA VAL A 211 8.91 5.56 5.63
C VAL A 211 7.81 5.24 4.62
N GLY A 212 7.52 3.96 4.37
CA GLY A 212 6.52 3.52 3.38
C GLY A 212 5.12 4.01 3.72
N TYR A 213 4.64 3.81 4.96
CA TYR A 213 3.32 4.29 5.37
C TYR A 213 3.24 5.82 5.44
N TRP A 214 4.29 6.49 5.93
CA TRP A 214 4.34 7.96 5.88
C TRP A 214 4.24 8.47 4.43
N ALA A 215 5.02 7.89 3.51
CA ALA A 215 5.00 8.27 2.10
C ALA A 215 3.63 8.00 1.47
N TYR A 216 3.01 6.86 1.77
CA TYR A 216 1.68 6.49 1.30
C TYR A 216 0.61 7.49 1.76
N ILE A 217 0.54 7.76 3.08
CA ILE A 217 -0.46 8.69 3.63
C ILE A 217 -0.21 10.12 3.12
N ARG A 218 1.05 10.55 3.07
CA ARG A 218 1.42 11.86 2.48
C ARG A 218 0.95 11.98 1.03
N SER A 219 1.11 10.92 0.26
CA SER A 219 0.71 10.92 -1.16
C SER A 219 -0.79 10.95 -1.34
N ILE A 220 -1.56 10.26 -0.51
CA ILE A 220 -3.03 10.35 -0.50
C ILE A 220 -3.49 11.79 -0.30
N THR A 221 -2.86 12.52 0.62
CA THR A 221 -3.25 13.91 0.90
C THR A 221 -2.91 14.86 -0.25
N VAL A 222 -1.80 14.63 -0.95
CA VAL A 222 -1.30 15.54 -2.01
C VAL A 222 -1.83 15.18 -3.40
N LEU A 223 -1.75 13.91 -3.79
CA LEU A 223 -2.15 13.44 -5.13
C LEU A 223 -3.60 12.96 -5.20
N GLY A 224 -4.19 12.68 -4.04
CA GLY A 224 -5.49 12.04 -3.93
C GLY A 224 -5.43 10.51 -3.96
N PRO A 225 -6.48 9.85 -3.42
CA PRO A 225 -6.50 8.39 -3.24
C PRO A 225 -6.45 7.62 -4.57
N ASN A 226 -7.17 8.07 -5.60
CA ASN A 226 -7.24 7.37 -6.89
C ASN A 226 -5.88 7.34 -7.61
N ARG A 227 -5.13 8.47 -7.62
CA ARG A 227 -3.80 8.49 -8.22
C ARG A 227 -2.80 7.65 -7.42
N GLN A 228 -2.84 7.76 -6.09
CA GLN A 228 -1.96 6.96 -5.25
C GLN A 228 -2.22 5.47 -5.42
N SER A 229 -3.46 5.03 -5.52
CA SER A 229 -3.79 3.61 -5.73
C SER A 229 -3.29 3.07 -7.08
N ILE A 230 -3.30 3.88 -8.14
CA ILE A 230 -2.70 3.50 -9.44
C ILE A 230 -1.17 3.40 -9.32
N ILE A 231 -0.52 4.31 -8.57
CA ILE A 231 0.93 4.25 -8.33
C ILE A 231 1.32 2.95 -7.59
N MET A 232 0.41 2.38 -6.80
CA MET A 232 0.66 1.10 -6.12
C MET A 232 0.89 -0.09 -7.07
N PHE A 233 0.57 0.00 -8.36
CA PHE A 233 0.96 -1.01 -9.35
C PHE A 233 2.49 -1.19 -9.49
N LEU A 234 3.29 -0.24 -9.00
CA LEU A 234 4.74 -0.41 -8.86
C LEU A 234 5.13 -1.48 -7.82
N ASN A 235 4.24 -1.82 -6.87
CA ASN A 235 4.55 -2.83 -5.85
C ASN A 235 4.82 -4.22 -6.48
N PRO A 236 3.90 -4.84 -7.24
CA PRO A 236 4.17 -6.11 -7.90
C PRO A 236 5.31 -6.01 -8.93
N LEU A 237 5.45 -4.87 -9.60
CA LEU A 237 6.57 -4.65 -10.52
C LEU A 237 7.91 -4.69 -9.78
N THR A 238 8.02 -4.03 -8.63
CA THR A 238 9.23 -4.06 -7.80
C THR A 238 9.51 -5.47 -7.28
N ALA A 239 8.48 -6.19 -6.80
CA ALA A 239 8.64 -7.54 -6.28
C ALA A 239 9.21 -8.49 -7.35
N VAL A 240 8.66 -8.47 -8.56
CA VAL A 240 9.15 -9.29 -9.68
C VAL A 240 10.54 -8.85 -10.14
N THR A 241 10.81 -7.54 -10.21
CA THR A 241 12.15 -7.04 -10.58
C THR A 241 13.22 -7.53 -9.61
N LEU A 242 12.94 -7.51 -8.30
CA LEU A 242 13.87 -8.01 -7.29
C LEU A 242 13.99 -9.54 -7.33
N GLY A 243 12.92 -10.27 -7.66
CA GLY A 243 12.96 -11.70 -7.90
C GLY A 243 13.91 -12.07 -9.05
N VAL A 244 13.81 -11.36 -10.18
CA VAL A 244 14.73 -11.54 -11.31
C VAL A 244 16.18 -11.21 -10.95
N LEU A 245 16.43 -10.12 -10.20
CA LEU A 245 17.79 -9.67 -9.89
C LEU A 245 18.50 -10.50 -8.81
N TRP A 246 17.77 -11.10 -7.87
CA TRP A 246 18.34 -11.76 -6.70
C TRP A 246 18.12 -13.27 -6.64
N ILE A 247 17.18 -13.79 -7.45
CA ILE A 247 16.79 -15.21 -7.46
C ILE A 247 16.94 -15.80 -8.88
N ASP A 248 17.51 -15.05 -9.83
CA ASP A 248 17.73 -15.45 -11.23
C ASP A 248 16.43 -15.94 -11.94
N GLU A 249 15.27 -15.38 -11.57
CA GLU A 249 14.00 -15.69 -12.25
C GLU A 249 14.02 -15.17 -13.69
N THR A 250 13.55 -15.98 -14.64
CA THR A 250 13.41 -15.58 -16.04
C THR A 250 11.97 -15.18 -16.34
N LEU A 251 11.79 -14.02 -16.97
CA LEU A 251 10.46 -13.54 -17.35
C LEU A 251 10.02 -14.07 -18.70
N GLN A 252 8.76 -14.52 -18.75
CA GLN A 252 8.10 -14.91 -20.00
C GLN A 252 7.70 -13.67 -20.82
N PRO A 253 7.54 -13.79 -22.16
CA PRO A 253 7.13 -12.66 -23.02
C PRO A 253 5.85 -11.96 -22.57
N LEU A 254 4.88 -12.72 -22.03
CA LEU A 254 3.62 -12.17 -21.53
C LEU A 254 3.82 -11.28 -20.29
N GLN A 255 4.78 -11.61 -19.43
CA GLN A 255 5.12 -10.80 -18.26
C GLN A 255 5.78 -9.47 -18.65
N TRP A 256 6.59 -9.45 -19.72
CA TRP A 256 7.12 -8.20 -20.28
C TRP A 256 6.02 -7.29 -20.82
N LEU A 257 4.98 -7.86 -21.45
CA LEU A 257 3.80 -7.09 -21.86
C LEU A 257 3.09 -6.49 -20.63
N GLY A 258 2.95 -7.26 -19.55
CA GLY A 258 2.39 -6.79 -18.27
C GLY A 258 3.18 -5.60 -17.70
N ILE A 259 4.51 -5.68 -17.70
CA ILE A 259 5.40 -4.57 -17.30
C ILE A 259 5.14 -3.32 -18.14
N ALA A 260 5.10 -3.49 -19.48
CA ALA A 260 4.85 -2.38 -20.40
C ALA A 260 3.49 -1.70 -20.15
N MET A 261 2.43 -2.47 -19.88
CA MET A 261 1.10 -1.95 -19.57
C MET A 261 1.07 -1.16 -18.25
N ILE A 262 1.73 -1.67 -17.19
CA ILE A 262 1.87 -0.97 -15.90
C ILE A 262 2.59 0.37 -16.12
N LEU A 263 3.74 0.34 -16.77
CA LEU A 263 4.53 1.55 -17.03
C LEU A 263 3.77 2.55 -17.91
N ALA A 264 3.06 2.09 -18.94
CA ALA A 264 2.21 2.93 -19.78
C ALA A 264 1.11 3.63 -18.98
N SER A 265 0.42 2.90 -18.09
CA SER A 265 -0.59 3.46 -17.18
C SER A 265 -0.01 4.59 -16.32
N LEU A 266 1.13 4.34 -15.68
CA LEU A 266 1.78 5.29 -14.78
C LEU A 266 2.32 6.53 -15.51
N LEU A 267 2.98 6.33 -16.66
CA LEU A 267 3.51 7.42 -17.47
C LEU A 267 2.39 8.30 -18.03
N TRP A 268 1.33 7.69 -18.57
CA TRP A 268 0.19 8.42 -19.08
C TRP A 268 -0.50 9.26 -18.00
N MET A 269 -0.68 8.70 -16.79
CA MET A 269 -1.22 9.44 -15.65
C MET A 269 -0.36 10.68 -15.34
N LYS A 270 0.97 10.52 -15.24
CA LYS A 270 1.91 11.60 -14.93
C LYS A 270 1.94 12.69 -16.02
N PHE A 271 1.96 12.30 -17.29
CA PHE A 271 1.99 13.27 -18.41
C PHE A 271 0.69 14.04 -18.54
N SER A 272 -0.45 13.38 -18.37
CA SER A 272 -1.75 14.06 -18.47
C SER A 272 -1.99 15.07 -17.35
N ASP A 273 -1.43 14.85 -16.16
CA ASP A 273 -1.50 15.85 -15.08
C ASP A 273 -0.71 17.12 -15.42
N LYS A 274 0.40 17.00 -16.16
CA LYS A 274 1.15 18.16 -16.65
C LYS A 274 0.39 18.97 -17.71
N LEU A 275 -0.41 18.30 -18.54
CA LEU A 275 -1.23 18.95 -19.58
C LEU A 275 -2.48 19.64 -18.99
N ALA A 276 -2.97 19.18 -17.84
CA ALA A 276 -4.14 19.72 -17.16
C ALA A 276 -3.85 20.95 -16.27
N LEU A 277 -2.58 21.36 -16.09
CA LEU A 277 -2.24 22.58 -15.37
C LEU A 277 -2.73 23.80 -16.19
N PRO A 278 -3.56 24.70 -15.62
CA PRO A 278 -4.22 25.74 -16.38
C PRO A 278 -3.23 26.74 -16.98
N ARG A 279 -3.44 27.09 -18.23
CA ARG A 279 -2.81 28.22 -18.97
C ARG A 279 -3.12 29.62 -18.37
N SER A 280 -3.74 29.72 -17.19
CA SER A 280 -4.26 30.94 -16.59
C SER A 280 -3.25 31.88 -15.94
N ALA A 281 -1.94 31.63 -16.04
CA ALA A 281 -0.92 32.54 -15.49
C ALA A 281 -0.31 33.51 -16.53
N LYS A 282 -0.76 33.52 -17.79
CA LYS A 282 -0.16 34.37 -18.83
C LYS A 282 -1.02 35.59 -19.23
N THR A 283 -2.23 35.75 -18.67
CA THR A 283 -3.13 36.85 -19.11
C THR A 283 -3.30 37.97 -18.07
N ALA A 284 -2.55 37.98 -16.98
CA ALA A 284 -2.64 39.03 -15.96
C ALA A 284 -1.51 40.07 -16.03
N ALA A 285 -0.79 40.19 -17.15
CA ALA A 285 0.24 41.20 -17.37
C ALA A 285 -0.01 41.95 -18.68
N ALA A 286 -1.18 42.58 -18.79
CA ALA A 286 -1.38 43.67 -19.77
C ALA A 286 -1.48 44.98 -18.95
N PRO A 287 -0.56 45.95 -19.12
CA PRO A 287 -0.66 47.23 -18.46
C PRO A 287 -1.80 48.03 -19.12
N SER A 288 -2.74 48.46 -18.29
CA SER A 288 -3.74 49.51 -18.69
C SER A 288 -3.00 50.76 -19.14
N ARG A 289 -3.22 51.14 -20.35
CA ARG A 289 -2.98 52.52 -20.84
C ARG A 289 -4.18 53.39 -20.49
#